data_bc27b85b723e63a4ad0e7b0e4410669c
#
_entry.id   bc27b85b723e63a4ad0e7b0e4410669c
#
_cell.length_a   1.000
_cell.length_b   1.000
_cell.length_c   1.000
_cell.angle_alpha   90.00
_cell.angle_beta   90.00
_cell.angle_gamma   90.00
#
_symmetry.space_group_name_H-M   'P 1'
#
loop_
_entity.id
_entity.type
_entity.pdbx_description
1 polymer ?
#
loop_
_entity_poly.entity_id
_entity_poly.type
_entity_poly.pdbx_seq_one_letter_code
_entity_poly.pdbx_strand_id
1 'polypeptide(L)'
;MIDDELHELRETIIRGGHRTRGHTSGEKTYFFLEDYIYWPSIRKDTIYYCRQCDTCQCTSFSTQAPQGLARPLPIPHLPFTHISMDFLSLPPKVRKEHRQEIIYDQVWTIVDRFSQYIKIIPLTQNATADNVITKFFYHVYLDWGVLQDIVANQDAKFTSKAWTDFCQTFNIHQSMSTAYHSRTDGQSEVANKAIVQQIKKMVHEGDSNWPGQLRHIQSRLNSIRSSSRNATPYEITIRHNPRLIGDMSVKIPTREETPTQRISRINQIQKIVRQRLEEAKISQTIQSNERR
;
A
#
# COMPACT_ATOMS: atom_id res chain seq x y z
N MET A 1 -7.78 -4.75 41.01
CA MET A 1 -6.68 -5.73 40.81
C MET A 1 -6.87 -6.59 39.56
N ILE A 2 -7.87 -7.52 39.50
CA ILE A 2 -8.08 -8.38 38.30
C ILE A 2 -8.45 -7.57 37.05
N ASP A 3 -9.28 -6.55 37.18
CA ASP A 3 -9.67 -5.68 36.06
C ASP A 3 -8.53 -4.81 35.53
N ASP A 4 -7.63 -4.38 36.40
CA ASP A 4 -6.47 -3.58 36.03
C ASP A 4 -5.45 -4.42 35.24
N GLU A 5 -5.18 -5.64 35.65
CA GLU A 5 -4.29 -6.57 34.94
C GLU A 5 -4.85 -6.95 33.57
N LEU A 6 -6.17 -7.15 33.47
CA LEU A 6 -6.86 -7.41 32.20
C LEU A 6 -6.80 -6.20 31.25
N HIS A 7 -6.91 -5.00 31.78
CA HIS A 7 -6.80 -3.76 30.99
C HIS A 7 -5.38 -3.60 30.45
N GLU A 8 -4.35 -3.78 31.28
CA GLU A 8 -2.94 -3.70 30.88
C GLU A 8 -2.57 -4.77 29.84
N LEU A 9 -3.10 -5.99 29.97
CA LEU A 9 -2.93 -7.05 29.00
C LEU A 9 -3.53 -6.69 27.64
N ARG A 10 -4.78 -6.19 27.62
CA ARG A 10 -5.46 -5.75 26.40
C ARG A 10 -4.68 -4.62 25.70
N GLU A 11 -4.23 -3.65 26.46
CA GLU A 11 -3.42 -2.55 25.93
C GLU A 11 -2.10 -3.05 25.35
N THR A 12 -1.45 -3.98 26.00
CA THR A 12 -0.19 -4.59 25.52
C THR A 12 -0.39 -5.34 24.21
N ILE A 13 -1.49 -6.06 24.06
CA ILE A 13 -1.86 -6.76 22.82
C ILE A 13 -2.13 -5.76 21.70
N ILE A 14 -2.92 -4.72 21.97
CA ILE A 14 -3.22 -3.67 20.98
C ILE A 14 -1.94 -2.95 20.56
N ARG A 15 -1.10 -2.60 21.51
CA ARG A 15 0.20 -1.95 21.28
C ARG A 15 1.08 -2.80 20.37
N GLY A 16 1.18 -4.09 20.66
CA GLY A 16 1.95 -5.04 19.86
C GLY A 16 1.44 -5.11 18.41
N GLY A 17 0.13 -5.31 18.21
CA GLY A 17 -0.49 -5.35 16.88
C GLY A 17 -0.33 -4.04 16.12
N HIS A 18 -0.56 -2.91 16.77
CA HIS A 18 -0.43 -1.59 16.19
C HIS A 18 0.99 -1.28 15.72
N ARG A 19 2.00 -1.57 16.56
CA ARG A 19 3.43 -1.40 16.21
C ARG A 19 3.89 -2.34 15.11
N THR A 20 3.53 -3.60 15.20
CA THR A 20 3.90 -4.62 14.19
C THR A 20 3.39 -4.24 12.80
N ARG A 21 2.20 -3.65 12.72
CA ARG A 21 1.61 -3.17 11.45
C ARG A 21 2.03 -1.75 11.08
N GLY A 22 3.03 -1.17 11.76
CA GLY A 22 3.60 0.14 11.44
C GLY A 22 2.64 1.30 11.74
N HIS A 23 1.99 1.27 12.89
CA HIS A 23 1.11 2.34 13.37
C HIS A 23 -0.05 2.67 12.40
N THR A 24 -0.73 1.65 11.91
CA THR A 24 -1.90 1.84 11.04
C THR A 24 -3.11 2.39 11.79
N SER A 25 -4.17 2.77 11.08
CA SER A 25 -5.39 3.27 11.72
C SER A 25 -6.02 2.23 12.65
N GLY A 26 -6.82 2.69 13.63
CA GLY A 26 -7.49 1.82 14.59
C GLY A 26 -8.32 0.71 13.94
N GLU A 27 -9.05 1.00 12.85
CA GLU A 27 -9.82 0.00 12.11
C GLU A 27 -8.92 -1.08 11.48
N LYS A 28 -7.80 -0.69 10.90
CA LYS A 28 -6.85 -1.63 10.28
C LYS A 28 -6.13 -2.49 11.32
N THR A 29 -5.82 -1.91 12.48
CA THR A 29 -5.26 -2.63 13.61
C THR A 29 -6.30 -3.61 14.19
N TYR A 30 -7.56 -3.21 14.31
CA TYR A 30 -8.65 -4.08 14.73
C TYR A 30 -8.81 -5.28 13.79
N PHE A 31 -8.90 -5.07 12.46
CA PHE A 31 -8.99 -6.15 11.48
C PHE A 31 -7.83 -7.13 11.54
N PHE A 32 -6.65 -6.68 11.96
CA PHE A 32 -5.54 -7.58 12.20
C PHE A 32 -5.72 -8.41 13.47
N LEU A 33 -6.17 -7.78 14.57
CA LEU A 33 -6.30 -8.45 15.85
C LEU A 33 -7.47 -9.43 15.88
N GLU A 34 -8.59 -9.15 15.20
CA GLU A 34 -9.78 -10.01 15.19
C GLU A 34 -9.51 -11.41 14.61
N ASP A 35 -8.48 -11.57 13.78
CA ASP A 35 -8.07 -12.86 13.24
C ASP A 35 -7.44 -13.79 14.31
N TYR A 36 -6.98 -13.23 15.44
CA TYR A 36 -6.19 -13.95 16.44
C TYR A 36 -6.81 -13.95 17.85
N ILE A 37 -7.56 -12.92 18.19
CA ILE A 37 -8.05 -12.73 19.56
C ILE A 37 -9.40 -12.00 19.57
N TYR A 38 -10.20 -12.28 20.59
CA TYR A 38 -11.51 -11.68 20.75
C TYR A 38 -11.81 -11.29 22.19
N TRP A 39 -12.36 -10.08 22.39
CA TRP A 39 -13.12 -9.66 23.55
C TRP A 39 -14.21 -8.66 23.10
N PRO A 40 -15.33 -8.50 23.87
CA PRO A 40 -16.49 -7.73 23.40
C PRO A 40 -16.24 -6.29 22.98
N SER A 41 -15.25 -5.62 23.59
CA SER A 41 -14.90 -4.21 23.32
C SER A 41 -13.68 -4.03 22.43
N ILE A 42 -13.08 -5.09 21.89
CA ILE A 42 -11.80 -5.05 21.15
C ILE A 42 -11.73 -3.96 20.08
N ARG A 43 -12.80 -3.78 19.30
CA ARG A 43 -12.85 -2.74 18.26
C ARG A 43 -12.79 -1.34 18.85
N LYS A 44 -13.57 -1.08 19.90
CA LYS A 44 -13.60 0.23 20.58
C LYS A 44 -12.26 0.54 21.23
N ASP A 45 -11.70 -0.43 21.94
CA ASP A 45 -10.43 -0.30 22.65
C ASP A 45 -9.28 -0.06 21.68
N THR A 46 -9.26 -0.79 20.57
CA THR A 46 -8.24 -0.62 19.53
C THR A 46 -8.31 0.76 18.88
N ILE A 47 -9.50 1.22 18.50
CA ILE A 47 -9.67 2.56 17.93
C ILE A 47 -9.27 3.64 18.92
N TYR A 48 -9.64 3.49 20.19
CA TYR A 48 -9.32 4.43 21.26
C TYR A 48 -7.80 4.53 21.46
N TYR A 49 -7.12 3.38 21.63
CA TYR A 49 -5.66 3.31 21.75
C TYR A 49 -4.94 3.99 20.58
N CYS A 50 -5.32 3.65 19.34
CA CYS A 50 -4.68 4.20 18.15
C CYS A 50 -4.85 5.72 18.01
N ARG A 51 -5.96 6.28 18.52
CA ARG A 51 -6.18 7.73 18.56
C ARG A 51 -5.27 8.45 19.53
N GLN A 52 -4.86 7.79 20.60
CA GLN A 52 -3.99 8.35 21.64
C GLN A 52 -2.51 8.07 21.39
N CYS A 53 -2.16 7.29 20.37
CA CYS A 53 -0.78 6.96 20.06
C CYS A 53 -0.01 8.22 19.64
N ASP A 54 1.00 8.61 20.42
CA ASP A 54 1.83 9.80 20.17
C ASP A 54 2.45 9.80 18.78
N THR A 55 3.02 8.66 18.37
CA THR A 55 3.61 8.49 17.04
C THR A 55 2.58 8.78 15.95
N CYS A 56 1.34 8.29 16.09
CA CYS A 56 0.28 8.54 15.12
C CYS A 56 -0.15 10.00 15.12
N GLN A 57 -0.31 10.63 16.28
CA GLN A 57 -0.73 12.04 16.38
C GLN A 57 0.31 12.99 15.75
N CYS A 58 1.59 12.78 16.06
CA CYS A 58 2.67 13.61 15.53
C CYS A 58 2.88 13.48 14.01
N THR A 59 2.42 12.38 13.40
CA THR A 59 2.70 12.07 11.98
C THR A 59 1.48 12.10 11.08
N SER A 60 0.27 12.38 11.60
CA SER A 60 -0.98 12.39 10.81
C SER A 60 -1.04 13.52 9.79
N PHE A 61 -1.59 13.23 8.61
CA PHE A 61 -1.89 14.24 7.58
C PHE A 61 -3.32 14.76 7.73
N SER A 62 -3.49 16.06 7.50
CA SER A 62 -4.82 16.65 7.29
C SER A 62 -5.36 16.23 5.91
N THR A 63 -6.56 15.65 5.88
CA THR A 63 -7.25 15.29 4.62
C THR A 63 -8.18 16.42 4.21
N GLN A 64 -7.80 17.20 3.18
CA GLN A 64 -8.71 18.16 2.53
C GLN A 64 -9.49 17.49 1.39
N ALA A 65 -10.73 17.90 1.20
CA ALA A 65 -11.60 17.36 0.15
C ALA A 65 -11.13 17.82 -1.25
N PRO A 66 -11.10 16.92 -2.25
CA PRO A 66 -10.68 17.27 -3.61
C PRO A 66 -11.75 18.08 -4.36
N GLN A 67 -11.33 19.01 -5.23
CA GLN A 67 -12.19 19.80 -6.10
C GLN A 67 -12.39 19.12 -7.48
N GLY A 68 -13.60 19.08 -8.00
CA GLY A 68 -13.93 18.61 -9.35
C GLY A 68 -14.78 17.31 -9.44
N LEU A 69 -15.55 17.07 -10.58
CA LEU A 69 -16.35 15.84 -10.79
C LEU A 69 -15.45 14.61 -10.96
N ALA A 70 -15.72 13.56 -10.19
CA ALA A 70 -14.99 12.31 -10.29
C ALA A 70 -15.40 11.56 -11.56
N ARG A 71 -14.44 11.33 -12.47
CA ARG A 71 -14.54 10.30 -13.51
C ARG A 71 -13.66 9.13 -13.08
N PRO A 72 -14.21 8.12 -12.38
CA PRO A 72 -13.41 7.01 -11.92
C PRO A 72 -12.94 6.17 -13.10
N LEU A 73 -11.66 5.81 -13.08
CA LEU A 73 -11.08 4.90 -14.08
C LEU A 73 -11.75 3.53 -14.06
N PRO A 74 -11.72 2.77 -15.18
CA PRO A 74 -12.20 1.39 -15.23
C PRO A 74 -11.52 0.53 -14.14
N ILE A 75 -12.29 -0.39 -13.55
CA ILE A 75 -11.77 -1.36 -12.58
C ILE A 75 -11.11 -2.49 -13.37
N PRO A 76 -9.83 -2.79 -13.14
CA PRO A 76 -9.16 -3.91 -13.77
C PRO A 76 -9.82 -5.25 -13.40
N HIS A 77 -9.67 -6.26 -14.25
CA HIS A 77 -10.21 -7.59 -14.01
C HIS A 77 -9.25 -8.52 -13.27
N LEU A 78 -7.96 -8.27 -13.38
CA LEU A 78 -6.90 -9.09 -12.79
C LEU A 78 -5.83 -8.20 -12.14
N PRO A 79 -5.12 -8.71 -11.12
CA PRO A 79 -3.94 -8.05 -10.58
C PRO A 79 -2.87 -7.81 -11.66
N PHE A 80 -2.14 -6.71 -11.52
CA PHE A 80 -1.01 -6.33 -12.37
C PHE A 80 -1.29 -6.27 -13.87
N THR A 81 -2.51 -5.97 -14.25
CA THR A 81 -2.84 -5.57 -15.64
C THR A 81 -2.82 -4.05 -15.80
N HIS A 82 -3.16 -3.33 -14.76
CA HIS A 82 -3.24 -1.87 -14.74
C HIS A 82 -2.57 -1.35 -13.48
N ILE A 83 -1.58 -0.49 -13.64
CA ILE A 83 -0.86 0.11 -12.51
C ILE A 83 -0.96 1.63 -12.54
N SER A 84 -0.75 2.24 -11.38
CA SER A 84 -0.41 3.65 -11.27
C SER A 84 0.99 3.83 -10.71
N MET A 85 1.69 4.86 -11.17
CA MET A 85 3.08 5.11 -10.80
C MET A 85 3.28 6.58 -10.47
N ASP A 86 4.12 6.83 -9.47
CA ASP A 86 4.50 8.18 -9.08
C ASP A 86 5.89 8.21 -8.44
N PHE A 87 6.55 9.38 -8.48
CA PHE A 87 7.79 9.62 -7.78
C PHE A 87 7.57 10.49 -6.55
N LEU A 88 8.13 10.05 -5.44
CA LEU A 88 8.08 10.74 -4.17
C LEU A 88 9.49 11.18 -3.79
N SER A 89 9.72 12.51 -3.67
CA SER A 89 10.98 13.05 -3.18
C SER A 89 11.05 12.96 -1.65
N LEU A 90 12.21 12.53 -1.15
CA LEU A 90 12.50 12.38 0.28
C LEU A 90 13.84 13.01 0.62
N PRO A 91 14.11 13.32 1.89
CA PRO A 91 15.42 13.77 2.31
C PRO A 91 16.51 12.77 1.91
N PRO A 92 17.64 13.26 1.34
CA PRO A 92 18.71 12.39 0.86
C PRO A 92 19.31 11.54 1.98
N LYS A 93 19.55 10.27 1.67
CA LYS A 93 20.19 9.31 2.56
C LYS A 93 21.20 8.46 1.81
N VAL A 94 22.36 8.29 2.42
CA VAL A 94 23.45 7.43 1.89
C VAL A 94 23.15 5.99 2.29
N ARG A 95 23.27 5.09 1.33
CA ARG A 95 23.29 3.65 1.55
C ARG A 95 24.48 3.01 0.86
N LYS A 96 25.17 2.12 1.57
CA LYS A 96 26.25 1.34 0.99
C LYS A 96 25.71 0.11 0.28
N GLU A 97 25.92 0.02 -1.03
CA GLU A 97 25.57 -1.13 -1.85
C GLU A 97 26.77 -1.55 -2.68
N HIS A 98 27.14 -2.84 -2.62
CA HIS A 98 28.26 -3.39 -3.39
C HIS A 98 29.57 -2.57 -3.31
N ARG A 99 29.91 -2.10 -2.10
CA ARG A 99 31.10 -1.24 -1.81
C ARG A 99 31.02 0.19 -2.38
N GLN A 100 29.88 0.61 -2.91
CA GLN A 100 29.64 1.98 -3.36
C GLN A 100 28.65 2.68 -2.43
N GLU A 101 28.85 3.97 -2.22
CA GLU A 101 27.90 4.81 -1.50
C GLU A 101 26.94 5.42 -2.51
N ILE A 102 25.66 5.08 -2.38
CA ILE A 102 24.59 5.61 -3.23
C ILE A 102 23.73 6.55 -2.38
N ILE A 103 23.50 7.74 -2.88
CA ILE A 103 22.61 8.72 -2.27
C ILE A 103 21.21 8.51 -2.85
N TYR A 104 20.29 8.09 -2.03
CA TYR A 104 18.88 7.99 -2.39
C TYR A 104 18.11 9.21 -1.86
N ASP A 105 17.34 9.84 -2.71
CA ASP A 105 16.55 11.04 -2.43
C ASP A 105 15.14 10.98 -3.05
N GLN A 106 14.85 9.87 -3.72
CA GLN A 106 13.56 9.63 -4.37
C GLN A 106 13.09 8.20 -4.15
N VAL A 107 11.80 8.02 -4.09
CA VAL A 107 11.12 6.72 -4.08
C VAL A 107 10.21 6.64 -5.30
N TRP A 108 10.32 5.56 -6.03
CA TRP A 108 9.36 5.21 -7.06
C TRP A 108 8.30 4.29 -6.49
N THR A 109 7.07 4.76 -6.48
CA THR A 109 5.89 4.04 -6.02
C THR A 109 5.13 3.50 -7.21
N ILE A 110 4.85 2.20 -7.20
CA ILE A 110 4.05 1.50 -8.21
C ILE A 110 2.90 0.83 -7.47
N VAL A 111 1.67 1.09 -7.89
CA VAL A 111 0.47 0.57 -7.26
C VAL A 111 -0.35 -0.21 -8.27
N ASP A 112 -0.61 -1.48 -7.99
CA ASP A 112 -1.58 -2.26 -8.75
C ASP A 112 -3.00 -1.75 -8.48
N ARG A 113 -3.71 -1.37 -9.54
CA ARG A 113 -5.03 -0.73 -9.43
C ARG A 113 -6.12 -1.69 -8.97
N PHE A 114 -5.94 -2.99 -9.16
CA PHE A 114 -6.91 -3.99 -8.71
C PHE A 114 -6.74 -4.34 -7.23
N SER A 115 -5.54 -4.79 -6.84
CA SER A 115 -5.26 -5.28 -5.48
C SER A 115 -4.85 -4.18 -4.51
N GLN A 116 -4.38 -3.03 -5.01
CA GLN A 116 -3.64 -2.00 -4.29
C GLN A 116 -2.30 -2.50 -3.72
N TYR A 117 -1.74 -3.53 -4.33
CA TYR A 117 -0.40 -3.93 -4.01
C TYR A 117 0.58 -2.79 -4.34
N ILE A 118 1.40 -2.45 -3.34
CA ILE A 118 2.37 -1.37 -3.45
C ILE A 118 3.75 -1.98 -3.64
N LYS A 119 4.44 -1.60 -4.72
CA LYS A 119 5.86 -1.83 -4.92
C LYS A 119 6.60 -0.53 -4.69
N ILE A 120 7.70 -0.58 -3.94
CA ILE A 120 8.48 0.60 -3.55
C ILE A 120 9.93 0.40 -3.96
N ILE A 121 10.46 1.31 -4.78
CA ILE A 121 11.81 1.21 -5.33
C ILE A 121 12.58 2.48 -4.98
N PRO A 122 13.74 2.40 -4.30
CA PRO A 122 14.57 3.57 -4.06
C PRO A 122 15.23 4.04 -5.37
N LEU A 123 15.26 5.34 -5.57
CA LEU A 123 15.87 6.01 -6.71
C LEU A 123 16.71 7.20 -6.26
N THR A 124 17.57 7.63 -7.14
CA THR A 124 18.20 8.95 -7.09
C THR A 124 17.42 9.90 -7.99
N GLN A 125 17.33 11.17 -7.62
CA GLN A 125 16.64 12.19 -8.41
C GLN A 125 17.24 12.31 -9.83
N ASN A 126 18.54 12.03 -9.95
CA ASN A 126 19.29 12.03 -11.20
C ASN A 126 19.13 10.73 -12.02
N ALA A 127 18.26 9.80 -11.61
CA ALA A 127 18.01 8.59 -12.39
C ALA A 127 17.47 8.94 -13.77
N THR A 128 18.07 8.37 -14.82
CA THR A 128 17.65 8.54 -16.21
C THR A 128 16.41 7.69 -16.53
N ALA A 129 15.75 7.96 -17.65
CA ALA A 129 14.67 7.11 -18.15
C ALA A 129 15.13 5.65 -18.34
N ASP A 130 16.33 5.41 -18.83
CA ASP A 130 16.90 4.06 -19.00
C ASP A 130 17.08 3.34 -17.67
N ASN A 131 17.48 4.07 -16.60
CA ASN A 131 17.54 3.49 -15.26
C ASN A 131 16.15 3.09 -14.77
N VAL A 132 15.13 3.89 -15.05
CA VAL A 132 13.73 3.60 -14.70
C VAL A 132 13.23 2.40 -15.47
N ILE A 133 13.47 2.32 -16.78
CA ILE A 133 13.12 1.19 -17.65
C ILE A 133 13.78 -0.10 -17.14
N THR A 134 15.08 -0.05 -16.85
CA THR A 134 15.82 -1.20 -16.32
C THR A 134 15.21 -1.69 -15.01
N LYS A 135 14.95 -0.75 -14.07
CA LYS A 135 14.31 -1.10 -12.79
C LYS A 135 12.88 -1.62 -12.98
N PHE A 136 12.12 -1.05 -13.93
CA PHE A 136 10.78 -1.56 -14.28
C PHE A 136 10.84 -3.01 -14.75
N PHE A 137 11.76 -3.31 -15.63
CA PHE A 137 11.95 -4.67 -16.13
C PHE A 137 12.22 -5.65 -14.98
N TYR A 138 13.18 -5.34 -14.10
CA TYR A 138 13.55 -6.24 -13.00
C TYR A 138 12.51 -6.33 -11.87
N HIS A 139 11.78 -5.26 -11.59
CA HIS A 139 10.90 -5.21 -10.42
C HIS A 139 9.41 -5.35 -10.75
N VAL A 140 9.04 -5.24 -12.02
CA VAL A 140 7.65 -5.33 -12.45
C VAL A 140 7.47 -6.42 -13.50
N TYR A 141 8.16 -6.28 -14.63
CA TYR A 141 8.00 -7.21 -15.75
C TYR A 141 8.37 -8.67 -15.39
N LEU A 142 9.52 -8.88 -14.74
CA LEU A 142 9.94 -10.24 -14.35
C LEU A 142 9.07 -10.85 -13.26
N ASP A 143 8.47 -10.02 -12.38
CA ASP A 143 7.59 -10.50 -11.31
C ASP A 143 6.15 -10.79 -11.82
N TRP A 144 5.65 -10.01 -12.79
CA TRP A 144 4.22 -9.93 -13.09
C TRP A 144 3.88 -10.03 -14.58
N GLY A 145 4.86 -9.96 -15.48
CA GLY A 145 4.66 -9.99 -16.93
C GLY A 145 4.31 -8.65 -17.53
N VAL A 146 3.75 -8.67 -18.75
CA VAL A 146 3.38 -7.46 -19.49
C VAL A 146 2.09 -6.87 -18.96
N LEU A 147 2.13 -5.55 -18.69
CA LEU A 147 0.97 -4.77 -18.28
C LEU A 147 0.14 -4.34 -19.48
N GLN A 148 -1.12 -3.97 -19.26
CA GLN A 148 -2.01 -3.41 -20.28
C GLN A 148 -2.05 -1.87 -20.24
N ASP A 149 -2.07 -1.31 -19.01
CA ASP A 149 -2.24 0.14 -18.82
C ASP A 149 -1.38 0.66 -17.66
N ILE A 150 -0.78 1.80 -17.88
CA ILE A 150 0.00 2.53 -16.91
C ILE A 150 -0.56 3.95 -16.78
N VAL A 151 -0.94 4.33 -15.56
CA VAL A 151 -1.23 5.71 -15.21
C VAL A 151 -0.01 6.31 -14.51
N ALA A 152 0.51 7.41 -15.02
CA ALA A 152 1.64 8.11 -14.45
C ALA A 152 1.43 9.62 -14.47
N ASN A 153 2.17 10.34 -13.61
CA ASN A 153 2.24 11.79 -13.67
C ASN A 153 3.10 12.26 -14.87
N GLN A 154 3.16 13.59 -15.09
CA GLN A 154 3.93 14.19 -16.17
C GLN A 154 5.43 14.38 -15.82
N ASP A 155 6.02 13.47 -15.02
CA ASP A 155 7.46 13.50 -14.77
C ASP A 155 8.24 13.27 -16.07
N ALA A 156 9.36 13.98 -16.23
CA ALA A 156 10.19 13.95 -17.43
C ALA A 156 10.67 12.53 -17.79
N LYS A 157 10.83 11.64 -16.81
CA LYS A 157 11.23 10.24 -17.03
C LYS A 157 10.14 9.46 -17.75
N PHE A 158 8.85 9.70 -17.42
CA PHE A 158 7.69 9.03 -18.03
C PHE A 158 7.24 9.68 -19.34
N THR A 159 7.64 10.93 -19.62
CA THR A 159 7.38 11.62 -20.89
C THR A 159 8.52 11.51 -21.87
N SER A 160 9.63 10.89 -21.48
CA SER A 160 10.81 10.70 -22.32
C SER A 160 10.50 9.79 -23.52
N LYS A 161 11.25 10.03 -24.62
CA LYS A 161 11.15 9.17 -25.81
C LYS A 161 11.47 7.70 -25.48
N ALA A 162 12.53 7.45 -24.69
CA ALA A 162 12.92 6.09 -24.30
C ALA A 162 11.80 5.35 -23.58
N TRP A 163 11.10 6.00 -22.65
CA TRP A 163 9.96 5.42 -21.95
C TRP A 163 8.77 5.18 -22.89
N THR A 164 8.48 6.13 -23.78
CA THR A 164 7.38 5.99 -24.75
C THR A 164 7.65 4.84 -25.73
N ASP A 165 8.87 4.74 -26.26
CA ASP A 165 9.29 3.65 -27.15
C ASP A 165 9.21 2.29 -26.43
N PHE A 166 9.59 2.24 -25.14
CA PHE A 166 9.41 1.05 -24.29
C PHE A 166 7.93 0.65 -24.18
N CYS A 167 7.06 1.57 -23.83
CA CYS A 167 5.62 1.28 -23.72
C CYS A 167 5.03 0.80 -25.04
N GLN A 168 5.42 1.41 -26.17
CA GLN A 168 4.99 0.99 -27.51
C GLN A 168 5.49 -0.42 -27.86
N THR A 169 6.75 -0.72 -27.57
CA THR A 169 7.34 -2.04 -27.85
C THR A 169 6.58 -3.18 -27.16
N PHE A 170 6.12 -2.93 -25.92
CA PHE A 170 5.36 -3.90 -25.14
C PHE A 170 3.83 -3.77 -25.28
N ASN A 171 3.36 -2.90 -26.18
CA ASN A 171 1.94 -2.60 -26.37
C ASN A 171 1.23 -2.19 -25.07
N ILE A 172 1.90 -1.38 -24.25
CA ILE A 172 1.37 -0.87 -22.98
C ILE A 172 0.73 0.48 -23.26
N HIS A 173 -0.55 0.62 -22.93
CA HIS A 173 -1.24 1.90 -23.00
C HIS A 173 -0.80 2.81 -21.84
N GLN A 174 -0.35 4.01 -22.14
CA GLN A 174 0.07 5.00 -21.16
C GLN A 174 -0.95 6.13 -21.04
N SER A 175 -1.49 6.32 -19.84
CA SER A 175 -2.38 7.42 -19.49
C SER A 175 -1.65 8.42 -18.60
N MET A 176 -1.53 9.68 -19.04
CA MET A 176 -0.93 10.73 -18.22
C MET A 176 -1.96 11.39 -17.31
N SER A 177 -1.68 11.45 -16.01
CA SER A 177 -2.48 12.25 -15.10
C SER A 177 -2.12 13.73 -15.25
N THR A 178 -3.13 14.59 -15.33
CA THR A 178 -2.92 16.05 -15.35
C THR A 178 -3.00 16.62 -13.94
N ALA A 179 -2.30 17.71 -13.66
CA ALA A 179 -2.27 18.38 -12.37
C ALA A 179 -3.67 18.78 -11.86
N TYR A 180 -4.64 18.92 -12.73
CA TYR A 180 -6.04 19.27 -12.40
C TYR A 180 -6.96 18.04 -12.29
N HIS A 181 -6.48 16.83 -12.61
CA HIS A 181 -7.23 15.58 -12.50
C HIS A 181 -6.50 14.58 -11.59
N SER A 182 -6.14 15.04 -10.39
CA SER A 182 -5.52 14.24 -9.33
C SER A 182 -6.27 12.91 -9.03
N ARG A 183 -7.52 12.79 -9.46
CA ARG A 183 -8.35 11.58 -9.32
C ARG A 183 -7.97 10.45 -10.27
N THR A 184 -7.23 10.74 -11.33
CA THR A 184 -6.73 9.71 -12.26
C THR A 184 -5.61 8.91 -11.60
N ASP A 185 -4.81 9.56 -10.72
CA ASP A 185 -3.70 8.96 -9.99
C ASP A 185 -3.91 8.90 -8.45
N GLY A 186 -5.14 9.04 -7.99
CA GLY A 186 -5.47 9.05 -6.57
C GLY A 186 -5.00 7.82 -5.78
N GLN A 187 -4.75 6.69 -6.45
CA GLN A 187 -4.22 5.49 -5.78
C GLN A 187 -2.74 5.64 -5.44
N SER A 188 -1.93 6.17 -6.34
CA SER A 188 -0.52 6.47 -6.08
C SER A 188 -0.37 7.56 -5.01
N GLU A 189 -1.22 8.59 -5.04
CA GLU A 189 -1.21 9.63 -4.00
C GLU A 189 -1.51 9.06 -2.61
N VAL A 190 -2.52 8.19 -2.49
CA VAL A 190 -2.84 7.51 -1.23
C VAL A 190 -1.69 6.62 -0.77
N ALA A 191 -1.07 5.88 -1.69
CA ALA A 191 0.10 5.05 -1.40
C ALA A 191 1.29 5.91 -0.95
N ASN A 192 1.58 7.01 -1.63
CA ASN A 192 2.64 7.94 -1.27
C ASN A 192 2.43 8.55 0.12
N LYS A 193 1.20 8.96 0.45
CA LYS A 193 0.85 9.43 1.80
C LYS A 193 1.12 8.34 2.85
N ALA A 194 0.72 7.09 2.58
CA ALA A 194 0.95 5.97 3.49
C ALA A 194 2.45 5.68 3.67
N ILE A 195 3.26 5.72 2.61
CA ILE A 195 4.71 5.54 2.65
C ILE A 195 5.37 6.64 3.49
N VAL A 196 5.03 7.90 3.23
CA VAL A 196 5.57 9.05 3.99
C VAL A 196 5.22 8.94 5.48
N GLN A 197 3.98 8.55 5.80
CA GLN A 197 3.59 8.32 7.20
C GLN A 197 4.42 7.23 7.86
N GLN A 198 4.68 6.11 7.18
CA GLN A 198 5.51 5.04 7.72
C GLN A 198 6.94 5.50 7.96
N ILE A 199 7.53 6.25 7.01
CA ILE A 199 8.87 6.80 7.14
C ILE A 199 8.94 7.78 8.32
N LYS A 200 7.96 8.71 8.46
CA LYS A 200 7.91 9.65 9.58
C LYS A 200 7.85 8.94 10.93
N LYS A 201 7.04 7.88 11.04
CA LYS A 201 6.91 7.07 12.28
C LYS A 201 8.22 6.41 12.65
N MET A 202 8.92 5.84 11.66
CA MET A 202 10.23 5.23 11.88
C MET A 202 11.29 6.24 12.32
N VAL A 203 11.32 7.42 11.67
CA VAL A 203 12.23 8.51 12.05
C VAL A 203 11.94 8.98 13.47
N HIS A 204 10.67 9.09 13.84
CA HIS A 204 10.25 9.43 15.21
C HIS A 204 10.70 8.36 16.22
N GLU A 205 10.71 7.08 15.84
CA GLU A 205 11.23 5.97 16.65
C GLU A 205 12.77 5.85 16.62
N GLY A 206 13.47 6.79 15.99
CA GLY A 206 14.94 6.89 15.95
C GLY A 206 15.62 6.25 14.74
N ASP A 207 14.91 5.59 13.84
CA ASP A 207 15.48 5.03 12.61
C ASP A 207 15.31 5.98 11.43
N SER A 208 16.40 6.62 11.02
CA SER A 208 16.42 7.53 9.88
C SER A 208 16.84 6.88 8.55
N ASN A 209 17.15 5.57 8.54
CA ASN A 209 17.62 4.85 7.35
C ASN A 209 16.44 4.39 6.47
N TRP A 210 15.65 5.32 5.96
CA TRP A 210 14.49 4.99 5.13
C TRP A 210 14.79 4.12 3.89
N PRO A 211 15.93 4.25 3.16
CA PRO A 211 16.17 3.40 2.00
C PRO A 211 16.33 1.93 2.36
N GLY A 212 16.93 1.65 3.52
CA GLY A 212 17.07 0.28 4.04
C GLY A 212 15.74 -0.34 4.46
N GLN A 213 14.78 0.48 4.86
CA GLN A 213 13.50 0.06 5.42
C GLN A 213 12.36 -0.06 4.40
N LEU A 214 12.58 0.39 3.15
CA LEU A 214 11.51 0.40 2.14
C LEU A 214 10.86 -0.97 1.92
N ARG A 215 11.63 -2.06 1.95
CA ARG A 215 11.09 -3.41 1.83
C ARG A 215 10.21 -3.81 3.03
N HIS A 216 10.58 -3.40 4.23
CA HIS A 216 9.75 -3.62 5.42
C HIS A 216 8.46 -2.80 5.36
N ILE A 217 8.55 -1.54 4.94
CA ILE A 217 7.37 -0.67 4.72
C ILE A 217 6.45 -1.29 3.66
N GLN A 218 6.99 -1.73 2.52
CA GLN A 218 6.24 -2.42 1.47
C GLN A 218 5.51 -3.64 2.01
N SER A 219 6.21 -4.50 2.75
CA SER A 219 5.64 -5.71 3.33
C SER A 219 4.51 -5.39 4.31
N ARG A 220 4.70 -4.42 5.20
CA ARG A 220 3.68 -3.98 6.15
C ARG A 220 2.44 -3.45 5.43
N LEU A 221 2.61 -2.53 4.45
CA LEU A 221 1.49 -1.95 3.72
C LEU A 221 0.70 -3.00 2.94
N ASN A 222 1.36 -3.97 2.33
CA ASN A 222 0.71 -5.04 1.58
C ASN A 222 0.07 -6.13 2.47
N SER A 223 0.39 -6.15 3.76
CA SER A 223 -0.20 -7.07 4.75
C SER A 223 -1.44 -6.51 5.45
N ILE A 224 -1.81 -5.25 5.17
CA ILE A 224 -2.93 -4.59 5.83
C ILE A 224 -4.21 -4.85 5.05
N ARG A 225 -5.24 -5.35 5.75
CA ARG A 225 -6.58 -5.54 5.16
C ARG A 225 -7.22 -4.19 4.82
N SER A 226 -7.68 -4.05 3.60
CA SER A 226 -8.45 -2.89 3.16
C SER A 226 -9.93 -3.07 3.50
N SER A 227 -10.55 -2.06 4.12
CA SER A 227 -11.99 -2.08 4.40
C SER A 227 -12.84 -2.16 3.12
N SER A 228 -12.42 -1.51 2.04
CA SER A 228 -13.11 -1.54 0.76
C SER A 228 -13.03 -2.88 0.04
N ARG A 229 -12.02 -3.71 0.31
CA ARG A 229 -11.80 -5.01 -0.34
C ARG A 229 -12.02 -6.19 0.57
N ASN A 230 -11.98 -5.97 1.88
CA ASN A 230 -12.01 -7.00 2.91
C ASN A 230 -10.92 -8.08 2.73
N ALA A 231 -9.80 -7.70 2.14
CA ALA A 231 -8.64 -8.54 1.89
C ALA A 231 -7.37 -7.70 1.92
N THR A 232 -6.23 -8.35 2.13
CA THR A 232 -4.92 -7.70 2.02
C THR A 232 -4.46 -7.69 0.55
N PRO A 233 -3.61 -6.74 0.13
CA PRO A 233 -2.98 -6.78 -1.19
C PRO A 233 -2.27 -8.13 -1.46
N TYR A 234 -1.60 -8.70 -0.46
CA TYR A 234 -0.97 -10.02 -0.60
C TYR A 234 -1.96 -11.14 -0.85
N GLU A 235 -3.09 -11.20 -0.13
CA GLU A 235 -4.13 -12.22 -0.36
C GLU A 235 -4.70 -12.16 -1.78
N ILE A 236 -4.86 -10.93 -2.32
CA ILE A 236 -5.39 -10.74 -3.67
C ILE A 236 -4.37 -11.15 -4.74
N THR A 237 -3.07 -10.86 -4.52
CA THR A 237 -2.00 -11.06 -5.51
C THR A 237 -1.37 -12.45 -5.43
N ILE A 238 -0.83 -12.81 -4.27
CA ILE A 238 -0.11 -14.06 -4.04
C ILE A 238 -0.91 -15.10 -3.23
N ARG A 239 -2.18 -14.80 -2.93
CA ARG A 239 -3.18 -15.69 -2.37
C ARG A 239 -2.96 -16.11 -0.92
N HIS A 240 -2.03 -15.51 -0.24
CA HIS A 240 -1.83 -15.65 1.19
C HIS A 240 -1.20 -14.38 1.76
N ASN A 241 -1.41 -14.14 3.05
CA ASN A 241 -0.75 -13.05 3.76
C ASN A 241 0.55 -13.59 4.38
N PRO A 242 1.74 -13.09 3.97
CA PRO A 242 2.99 -13.53 4.57
C PRO A 242 3.02 -13.24 6.07
N ARG A 243 3.55 -14.18 6.86
CA ARG A 243 3.77 -13.95 8.28
C ARG A 243 4.90 -12.93 8.48
N LEU A 244 4.62 -11.88 9.23
CA LEU A 244 5.63 -10.92 9.65
C LEU A 244 6.31 -11.42 10.93
N ILE A 245 7.49 -10.85 11.26
CA ILE A 245 8.26 -11.25 12.46
C ILE A 245 7.42 -11.13 13.74
N GLY A 246 6.57 -10.09 13.85
CA GLY A 246 5.66 -9.94 14.98
C GLY A 246 4.55 -11.00 15.09
N ASP A 247 4.29 -11.74 14.00
CA ASP A 247 3.28 -12.79 13.99
C ASP A 247 3.86 -14.13 14.49
N MET A 248 5.17 -14.23 14.71
CA MET A 248 5.83 -15.50 15.07
C MET A 248 5.46 -15.99 16.46
N SER A 249 5.05 -15.12 17.36
CA SER A 249 4.58 -15.45 18.71
C SER A 249 3.14 -15.98 18.73
N VAL A 250 2.40 -15.87 17.64
CA VAL A 250 1.01 -16.32 17.54
C VAL A 250 0.97 -17.65 16.77
N LYS A 251 0.38 -18.68 17.39
CA LYS A 251 0.08 -19.94 16.70
C LYS A 251 -1.05 -19.70 15.72
N ILE A 252 -0.72 -19.50 14.44
CA ILE A 252 -1.73 -19.41 13.39
C ILE A 252 -2.22 -20.83 13.10
N PRO A 253 -3.53 -21.10 13.18
CA PRO A 253 -4.09 -22.37 12.74
C PRO A 253 -3.72 -22.56 11.26
N THR A 254 -2.92 -23.57 10.96
CA THR A 254 -2.67 -24.01 9.59
C THR A 254 -3.97 -24.61 9.08
N ARG A 255 -4.67 -23.90 8.21
CA ARG A 255 -5.83 -24.43 7.52
C ARG A 255 -5.33 -25.34 6.43
N GLU A 256 -5.45 -26.65 6.62
CA GLU A 256 -5.21 -27.63 5.57
C GLU A 256 -6.32 -27.51 4.51
N GLU A 257 -6.00 -26.82 3.41
CA GLU A 257 -6.91 -26.68 2.28
C GLU A 257 -6.44 -27.60 1.13
N THR A 258 -7.36 -28.36 0.56
CA THR A 258 -7.09 -29.08 -0.70
C THR A 258 -6.84 -28.07 -1.84
N PRO A 259 -6.10 -28.43 -2.90
CA PRO A 259 -5.87 -27.56 -4.05
C PRO A 259 -7.16 -26.99 -4.65
N THR A 260 -8.22 -27.79 -4.71
CA THR A 260 -9.54 -27.40 -5.24
C THR A 260 -10.21 -26.36 -4.34
N GLN A 261 -10.18 -26.56 -3.02
CA GLN A 261 -10.72 -25.58 -2.05
C GLN A 261 -9.95 -24.26 -2.11
N ARG A 262 -8.64 -24.33 -2.29
CA ARG A 262 -7.78 -23.15 -2.44
C ARG A 262 -8.13 -22.35 -3.69
N ILE A 263 -8.32 -23.02 -4.83
CA ILE A 263 -8.75 -22.37 -6.09
C ILE A 263 -10.13 -21.72 -5.93
N SER A 264 -11.10 -22.45 -5.36
CA SER A 264 -12.45 -21.92 -5.09
C SER A 264 -12.41 -20.66 -4.22
N ARG A 265 -11.64 -20.69 -3.13
CA ARG A 265 -11.46 -19.54 -2.24
C ARG A 265 -10.87 -18.32 -2.96
N ILE A 266 -9.90 -18.55 -3.83
CA ILE A 266 -9.26 -17.49 -4.62
C ILE A 266 -10.26 -16.83 -5.55
N ASN A 267 -10.99 -17.62 -6.32
CA ASN A 267 -12.00 -17.13 -7.23
C ASN A 267 -13.09 -16.34 -6.47
N GLN A 268 -13.46 -16.80 -5.29
CA GLN A 268 -14.40 -16.13 -4.41
C GLN A 268 -13.86 -14.78 -3.92
N ILE A 269 -12.61 -14.72 -3.46
CA ILE A 269 -11.95 -13.48 -3.04
C ILE A 269 -11.92 -12.48 -4.20
N GLN A 270 -11.49 -12.89 -5.38
CA GLN A 270 -11.45 -12.01 -6.56
C GLN A 270 -12.83 -11.48 -6.94
N LYS A 271 -13.87 -12.32 -6.87
CA LYS A 271 -15.25 -11.91 -7.13
C LYS A 271 -15.74 -10.88 -6.11
N ILE A 272 -15.52 -11.14 -4.82
CA ILE A 272 -15.89 -10.22 -3.72
C ILE A 272 -15.14 -8.89 -3.85
N VAL A 273 -13.84 -8.93 -4.15
CA VAL A 273 -13.03 -7.72 -4.33
C VAL A 273 -13.57 -6.87 -5.48
N ARG A 274 -13.91 -7.49 -6.62
CA ARG A 274 -14.50 -6.77 -7.77
C ARG A 274 -15.81 -6.11 -7.40
N GLN A 275 -16.74 -6.85 -6.79
CA GLN A 275 -18.02 -6.31 -6.37
C GLN A 275 -17.85 -5.13 -5.40
N ARG A 276 -17.00 -5.24 -4.40
CA ARG A 276 -16.75 -4.16 -3.43
C ARG A 276 -16.07 -2.95 -4.04
N LEU A 277 -15.21 -3.14 -5.04
CA LEU A 277 -14.61 -2.02 -5.79
C LEU A 277 -15.67 -1.26 -6.58
N GLU A 278 -16.62 -1.96 -7.19
CA GLU A 278 -17.74 -1.35 -7.91
C GLU A 278 -18.65 -0.56 -6.94
N GLU A 279 -19.00 -1.14 -5.79
CA GLU A 279 -19.77 -0.47 -4.73
C GLU A 279 -19.04 0.78 -4.20
N ALA A 280 -17.74 0.66 -3.90
CA ALA A 280 -16.93 1.79 -3.46
C ALA A 280 -16.82 2.90 -4.51
N LYS A 281 -16.71 2.53 -5.81
CA LYS A 281 -16.71 3.46 -6.92
C LYS A 281 -18.01 4.26 -7.00
N ILE A 282 -19.15 3.59 -6.87
CA ILE A 282 -20.48 4.22 -6.86
C ILE A 282 -20.60 5.18 -5.67
N SER A 283 -20.24 4.72 -4.46
CA SER A 283 -20.31 5.53 -3.24
C SER A 283 -19.42 6.78 -3.32
N GLN A 284 -18.20 6.65 -3.84
CA GLN A 284 -17.31 7.80 -4.03
C GLN A 284 -17.86 8.80 -5.05
N THR A 285 -18.51 8.31 -6.12
CA THR A 285 -19.13 9.18 -7.12
C THR A 285 -20.29 9.96 -6.53
N ILE A 286 -21.16 9.30 -5.75
CA ILE A 286 -22.30 9.92 -5.05
C ILE A 286 -21.80 10.97 -4.07
N GLN A 287 -20.92 10.61 -3.14
CA GLN A 287 -20.38 11.55 -2.14
C GLN A 287 -19.64 12.74 -2.76
N SER A 288 -18.97 12.52 -3.89
CA SER A 288 -18.30 13.60 -4.61
C SER A 288 -19.27 14.57 -5.28
N ASN A 289 -20.45 14.10 -5.67
CA ASN A 289 -21.49 14.91 -6.31
C ASN A 289 -22.37 15.62 -5.27
N GLU A 290 -22.61 15.01 -4.09
CA GLU A 290 -23.38 15.60 -2.99
C GLU A 290 -22.66 16.73 -2.24
N ARG A 291 -21.31 16.75 -2.29
CA ARG A 291 -20.49 17.81 -1.65
C ARG A 291 -20.26 19.03 -2.54
N ARG A 292 -21.04 19.19 -3.56
CA ARG A 292 -21.10 20.34 -4.49
C ARG A 292 -22.36 21.13 -4.34
#